data_184b529da312a001ba69c2d5b10a172c
#
_entry.id   184b529da312a001ba69c2d5b10a172c
#
_cell.length_a   1.000
_cell.length_b   1.000
_cell.length_c   1.000
_cell.angle_alpha   90.00
_cell.angle_beta   90.00
_cell.angle_gamma   90.00
#
_symmetry.space_group_name_H-M   'P 1'
#
loop_
_entity.id
_entity.type
_entity.pdbx_description
1 polymer ?
#
loop_
_entity_poly.entity_id
_entity_poly.type
_entity_poly.pdbx_seq_one_letter_code
_entity_poly.pdbx_strand_id
1 'polypeptide(L)'
;MINKDTQLCMSLSGRPGNFGTTFHNYLYQRLGLNFIYKAFTTTDIESAVKGIRALGIRGCAVSMPFKESCMPFLDEISPSAQAIQSVNTIVNDQDFLRAYNTDYIAIVKLIEEYQLDKKSRVIVRGSGGMAKAVVAAFKNSGFEHLKIFARNEKTGKNLAALYGYEYISSLDNQSADILVNVTPIGMKGGKEKFDLAFPENLIQQAQTAFDVVAIPAETPFIQFAQQQGKQTISGAEVIVLQAVEQFELYTGIRPNDQLIAEAAAFARKNS
;
A
#
# COMPACT_ATOMS: atom_id res chain seq x y z
N MET A 1 22.67 20.49 2.15
CA MET A 1 23.98 19.78 2.08
C MET A 1 24.02 18.82 3.27
N ILE A 2 24.36 17.54 3.06
CA ILE A 2 24.45 16.54 4.14
C ILE A 2 25.49 16.95 5.15
N ASN A 3 25.17 16.93 6.44
CA ASN A 3 26.05 17.27 7.56
C ASN A 3 25.77 16.37 8.79
N LYS A 4 26.43 16.61 9.92
CA LYS A 4 26.30 15.79 11.13
C LYS A 4 24.90 15.75 11.75
N ASP A 5 24.06 16.75 11.43
CA ASP A 5 22.69 16.89 11.96
C ASP A 5 21.64 16.40 10.94
N THR A 6 22.09 15.82 9.81
CA THR A 6 21.18 15.28 8.80
C THR A 6 20.46 14.03 9.33
N GLN A 7 19.13 14.07 9.31
CA GLN A 7 18.32 12.94 9.74
C GLN A 7 18.25 11.87 8.64
N LEU A 8 18.49 10.64 8.99
CA LEU A 8 18.39 9.51 8.08
C LEU A 8 17.02 8.85 8.18
N CYS A 9 16.33 8.76 7.02
CA CYS A 9 15.22 7.84 6.82
C CYS A 9 15.66 6.73 5.85
N MET A 10 15.02 5.57 5.94
CA MET A 10 15.42 4.42 5.14
C MET A 10 14.24 3.54 4.74
N SER A 11 14.51 2.56 3.89
CA SER A 11 13.65 1.40 3.70
C SER A 11 14.42 0.11 3.90
N LEU A 12 13.72 -0.91 4.43
CA LEU A 12 14.19 -2.30 4.52
C LEU A 12 13.31 -3.20 3.67
N SER A 13 13.94 -3.92 2.73
CA SER A 13 13.26 -4.85 1.83
C SER A 13 14.21 -5.96 1.41
N GLY A 14 13.68 -7.14 1.12
CA GLY A 14 14.45 -8.22 0.48
C GLY A 14 14.91 -7.87 -0.93
N ARG A 15 14.19 -6.97 -1.62
CA ARG A 15 14.52 -6.43 -2.95
C ARG A 15 14.14 -4.95 -2.99
N PRO A 16 15.05 -4.05 -2.58
CA PRO A 16 14.77 -2.62 -2.54
C PRO A 16 14.48 -2.07 -3.93
N GLY A 17 13.44 -1.23 -4.04
CA GLY A 17 13.15 -0.43 -5.22
C GLY A 17 13.63 1.01 -5.04
N ASN A 18 13.60 1.79 -6.11
CA ASN A 18 14.06 3.19 -6.11
C ASN A 18 12.95 4.21 -5.82
N PHE A 19 11.67 3.84 -5.96
CA PHE A 19 10.57 4.81 -5.85
C PHE A 19 10.62 5.61 -4.53
N GLY A 20 10.68 4.94 -3.38
CA GLY A 20 10.74 5.61 -2.07
C GLY A 20 11.97 6.50 -1.93
N THR A 21 13.15 6.00 -2.33
CA THR A 21 14.40 6.77 -2.28
C THR A 21 14.28 8.05 -3.10
N THR A 22 13.78 7.96 -4.31
CA THR A 22 13.65 9.10 -5.23
C THR A 22 12.58 10.08 -4.77
N PHE A 23 11.41 9.57 -4.36
CA PHE A 23 10.28 10.36 -3.90
C PHE A 23 10.60 11.19 -2.66
N HIS A 24 11.12 10.55 -1.60
CA HIS A 24 11.42 11.24 -0.35
C HIS A 24 12.56 12.24 -0.51
N ASN A 25 13.66 11.88 -1.17
CA ASN A 25 14.77 12.81 -1.38
C ASN A 25 14.38 14.01 -2.24
N TYR A 26 13.51 13.85 -3.24
CA TYR A 26 12.96 14.96 -4.00
C TYR A 26 12.22 15.95 -3.10
N LEU A 27 11.33 15.44 -2.24
CA LEU A 27 10.57 16.25 -1.29
C LEU A 27 11.48 16.94 -0.28
N TYR A 28 12.47 16.23 0.30
CA TYR A 28 13.42 16.83 1.25
C TYR A 28 14.17 18.00 0.62
N GLN A 29 14.62 17.83 -0.62
CA GLN A 29 15.33 18.88 -1.34
C GLN A 29 14.42 20.10 -1.63
N ARG A 30 13.20 19.86 -2.13
CA ARG A 30 12.27 20.93 -2.50
C ARG A 30 11.77 21.73 -1.29
N LEU A 31 11.66 21.09 -0.13
CA LEU A 31 11.25 21.71 1.13
C LEU A 31 12.41 22.21 1.98
N GLY A 32 13.65 22.08 1.53
CA GLY A 32 14.85 22.51 2.27
C GLY A 32 15.07 21.77 3.57
N LEU A 33 14.59 20.51 3.68
CA LEU A 33 14.70 19.71 4.89
C LEU A 33 16.08 19.05 4.99
N ASN A 34 16.67 19.05 6.18
CA ASN A 34 17.94 18.39 6.45
C ASN A 34 17.75 16.88 6.70
N PHE A 35 17.26 16.19 5.68
CA PHE A 35 16.96 14.76 5.68
C PHE A 35 17.59 14.06 4.48
N ILE A 36 17.83 12.76 4.63
CA ILE A 36 18.21 11.87 3.54
C ILE A 36 17.45 10.56 3.65
N TYR A 37 17.12 9.98 2.51
CA TYR A 37 16.48 8.65 2.44
C TYR A 37 17.33 7.68 1.64
N LYS A 38 17.55 6.47 2.17
CA LYS A 38 18.30 5.40 1.50
C LYS A 38 17.62 4.04 1.67
N ALA A 39 17.56 3.27 0.58
CA ALA A 39 17.08 1.91 0.59
C ALA A 39 18.19 0.93 1.04
N PHE A 40 17.82 -0.02 1.89
CA PHE A 40 18.69 -1.09 2.41
C PHE A 40 18.01 -2.46 2.26
N THR A 41 18.82 -3.49 2.32
CA THR A 41 18.41 -4.88 2.50
C THR A 41 19.14 -5.48 3.70
N THR A 42 18.57 -6.53 4.28
CA THR A 42 19.17 -7.29 5.39
C THR A 42 18.79 -8.75 5.30
N THR A 43 19.55 -9.60 5.95
CA THR A 43 19.19 -11.00 6.26
C THR A 43 18.86 -11.19 7.74
N ASP A 44 19.05 -10.13 8.55
CA ASP A 44 18.82 -10.11 10.00
C ASP A 44 17.97 -8.90 10.37
N ILE A 45 16.65 -9.13 10.47
CA ILE A 45 15.69 -8.07 10.77
C ILE A 45 15.81 -7.58 12.21
N GLU A 46 16.17 -8.45 13.16
CA GLU A 46 16.33 -8.06 14.56
C GLU A 46 17.49 -7.06 14.72
N SER A 47 18.67 -7.39 14.18
CA SER A 47 19.81 -6.47 14.21
C SER A 47 19.55 -5.19 13.44
N ALA A 48 18.80 -5.25 12.32
CA ALA A 48 18.44 -4.06 11.57
C ALA A 48 17.52 -3.13 12.38
N VAL A 49 16.52 -3.65 13.10
CA VAL A 49 15.63 -2.84 13.95
C VAL A 49 16.38 -2.28 15.17
N LYS A 50 17.27 -3.07 15.80
CA LYS A 50 18.17 -2.55 16.84
C LYS A 50 19.06 -1.43 16.31
N GLY A 51 19.53 -1.54 15.07
CA GLY A 51 20.29 -0.50 14.38
C GLY A 51 19.52 0.79 14.17
N ILE A 52 18.22 0.72 13.83
CA ILE A 52 17.34 1.91 13.73
C ILE A 52 17.39 2.70 15.05
N ARG A 53 17.26 2.00 16.16
CA ARG A 53 17.31 2.58 17.50
C ARG A 53 18.69 3.14 17.82
N ALA A 54 19.72 2.30 17.69
CA ALA A 54 21.09 2.62 18.12
C ALA A 54 21.76 3.75 17.31
N LEU A 55 21.34 3.94 16.05
CA LEU A 55 21.87 4.96 15.15
C LEU A 55 20.98 6.20 15.05
N GLY A 56 19.86 6.24 15.79
CA GLY A 56 18.92 7.34 15.75
C GLY A 56 18.30 7.54 14.37
N ILE A 57 18.07 6.46 13.59
CA ILE A 57 17.43 6.53 12.28
C ILE A 57 15.98 6.96 12.48
N ARG A 58 15.59 8.09 11.90
CA ARG A 58 14.31 8.76 12.15
C ARG A 58 13.10 7.93 11.66
N GLY A 59 13.21 7.32 10.50
CA GLY A 59 12.11 6.58 9.92
C GLY A 59 12.56 5.42 9.05
N CYS A 60 11.77 4.34 9.05
CA CYS A 60 12.05 3.16 8.23
C CYS A 60 10.77 2.64 7.58
N ALA A 61 10.73 2.66 6.24
CA ALA A 61 9.73 1.91 5.49
C ALA A 61 10.11 0.43 5.49
N VAL A 62 9.15 -0.45 5.81
CA VAL A 62 9.36 -1.89 5.87
C VAL A 62 8.56 -2.58 4.77
N SER A 63 9.24 -3.38 3.94
CA SER A 63 8.62 -4.16 2.88
C SER A 63 8.88 -5.66 3.04
N MET A 64 8.36 -6.45 2.10
CA MET A 64 8.53 -7.89 2.12
C MET A 64 10.02 -8.29 2.16
N PRO A 65 10.38 -9.32 2.95
CA PRO A 65 9.51 -10.21 3.75
C PRO A 65 9.30 -9.73 5.20
N PHE A 66 9.68 -8.51 5.57
CA PHE A 66 9.92 -8.07 6.96
C PHE A 66 8.70 -7.49 7.68
N LYS A 67 7.58 -7.26 6.99
CA LYS A 67 6.40 -6.54 7.51
C LYS A 67 5.78 -7.16 8.79
N GLU A 68 5.86 -8.48 8.94
CA GLU A 68 5.36 -9.19 10.13
C GLU A 68 6.51 -9.49 11.10
N SER A 69 7.68 -9.91 10.60
CA SER A 69 8.80 -10.34 11.43
C SER A 69 9.51 -9.21 12.19
N CYS A 70 9.31 -7.93 11.82
CA CYS A 70 9.85 -6.81 12.57
C CYS A 70 9.04 -6.47 13.83
N MET A 71 7.76 -6.88 13.90
CA MET A 71 6.83 -6.47 14.96
C MET A 71 7.29 -6.78 16.39
N PRO A 72 7.90 -7.95 16.69
CA PRO A 72 8.36 -8.26 18.05
C PRO A 72 9.44 -7.32 18.60
N PHE A 73 10.07 -6.51 17.76
CA PHE A 73 11.19 -5.62 18.13
C PHE A 73 10.77 -4.15 18.28
N LEU A 74 9.46 -3.87 18.19
CA LEU A 74 8.88 -2.52 18.22
C LEU A 74 8.20 -2.26 19.57
N ASP A 75 8.14 -1.00 20.00
CA ASP A 75 7.60 -0.62 21.29
C ASP A 75 6.08 -0.42 21.24
N GLU A 76 5.57 0.10 20.14
CA GLU A 76 4.14 0.36 19.95
C GLU A 76 3.70 0.00 18.53
N ILE A 77 2.56 -0.71 18.45
CA ILE A 77 1.89 -1.01 17.17
C ILE A 77 0.63 -0.17 17.10
N SER A 78 0.57 0.75 16.14
CA SER A 78 -0.61 1.61 15.96
C SER A 78 -1.86 0.81 15.55
N PRO A 79 -3.08 1.34 15.77
CA PRO A 79 -4.31 0.65 15.34
C PRO A 79 -4.33 0.27 13.86
N SER A 80 -3.74 1.08 12.97
CA SER A 80 -3.65 0.78 11.54
C SER A 80 -2.83 -0.47 11.23
N ALA A 81 -1.73 -0.69 11.96
CA ALA A 81 -0.87 -1.86 11.78
C ALA A 81 -1.41 -3.08 12.55
N GLN A 82 -2.04 -2.85 13.71
CA GLN A 82 -2.63 -3.91 14.53
C GLN A 82 -3.84 -4.57 13.85
N ALA A 83 -4.68 -3.78 13.17
CA ALA A 83 -5.85 -4.27 12.44
C ALA A 83 -5.51 -5.33 11.38
N ILE A 84 -4.29 -5.29 10.84
CA ILE A 84 -3.85 -6.18 9.77
C ILE A 84 -2.65 -7.05 10.17
N GLN A 85 -2.14 -6.87 11.40
CA GLN A 85 -0.95 -7.55 11.92
C GLN A 85 0.24 -7.46 10.94
N SER A 86 0.46 -6.27 10.39
CA SER A 86 1.49 -6.01 9.40
C SER A 86 1.94 -4.56 9.48
N VAL A 87 3.25 -4.34 9.52
CA VAL A 87 3.89 -3.03 9.61
C VAL A 87 4.55 -2.72 8.27
N ASN A 88 4.36 -1.50 7.75
CA ASN A 88 5.14 -1.01 6.63
C ASN A 88 5.93 0.27 6.94
N THR A 89 5.77 0.83 8.14
CA THR A 89 6.42 2.09 8.53
C THR A 89 6.78 2.07 10.01
N ILE A 90 8.03 2.36 10.32
CA ILE A 90 8.53 2.54 11.69
C ILE A 90 8.98 3.99 11.84
N VAL A 91 8.58 4.63 12.92
CA VAL A 91 9.03 5.96 13.33
C VAL A 91 9.81 5.82 14.63
N ASN A 92 10.98 6.43 14.69
CA ASN A 92 11.81 6.46 15.88
C ASN A 92 11.71 7.84 16.55
N ASP A 93 11.06 7.89 17.68
CA ASP A 93 10.95 9.07 18.53
C ASP A 93 11.84 8.88 19.76
N GLN A 94 13.11 9.30 19.68
CA GLN A 94 14.06 9.23 20.81
C GLN A 94 14.15 7.80 21.37
N ASP A 95 14.53 6.85 20.52
CA ASP A 95 14.65 5.42 20.80
C ASP A 95 13.35 4.66 21.05
N PHE A 96 12.19 5.32 20.99
CA PHE A 96 10.89 4.69 21.03
C PHE A 96 10.37 4.43 19.61
N LEU A 97 10.22 3.16 19.24
CA LEU A 97 9.85 2.73 17.89
C LEU A 97 8.35 2.50 17.77
N ARG A 98 7.65 3.40 17.07
CA ARG A 98 6.24 3.25 16.71
C ARG A 98 6.07 2.68 15.33
N ALA A 99 5.13 1.75 15.21
CA ALA A 99 4.82 1.09 13.96
C ALA A 99 3.46 1.49 13.39
N TYR A 100 3.43 1.70 12.08
CA TYR A 100 2.22 2.07 11.32
C TYR A 100 2.06 1.18 10.10
N ASN A 101 0.86 1.20 9.51
CA ASN A 101 0.66 0.68 8.18
C ASN A 101 0.05 1.75 7.27
N THR A 102 0.90 2.38 6.46
CA THR A 102 0.49 3.45 5.55
C THR A 102 -0.19 2.92 4.28
N ASP A 103 -0.06 1.63 3.93
CA ASP A 103 -0.87 1.01 2.88
C ASP A 103 -2.36 1.04 3.30
N TYR A 104 -2.67 0.61 4.53
CA TYR A 104 -4.01 0.68 5.10
C TYR A 104 -4.55 2.13 5.13
N ILE A 105 -3.74 3.08 5.62
CA ILE A 105 -4.13 4.50 5.70
C ILE A 105 -4.45 5.06 4.31
N ALA A 106 -3.63 4.72 3.31
CA ALA A 106 -3.85 5.15 1.93
C ALA A 106 -5.18 4.61 1.37
N ILE A 107 -5.52 3.33 1.62
CA ILE A 107 -6.79 2.75 1.17
C ILE A 107 -7.99 3.44 1.84
N VAL A 108 -7.93 3.70 3.16
CA VAL A 108 -9.00 4.42 3.86
C VAL A 108 -9.22 5.81 3.25
N LYS A 109 -8.13 6.56 2.99
CA LYS A 109 -8.21 7.88 2.35
C LYS A 109 -8.80 7.82 0.94
N LEU A 110 -8.43 6.82 0.13
CA LEU A 110 -9.02 6.64 -1.20
C LEU A 110 -10.51 6.29 -1.14
N ILE A 111 -10.93 5.45 -0.20
CA ILE A 111 -12.37 5.16 0.03
C ILE A 111 -13.14 6.46 0.31
N GLU A 112 -12.58 7.36 1.13
CA GLU A 112 -13.19 8.64 1.48
C GLU A 112 -13.15 9.63 0.31
N GLU A 113 -12.01 9.81 -0.35
CA GLU A 113 -11.81 10.74 -1.47
C GLU A 113 -12.70 10.41 -2.66
N TYR A 114 -12.82 9.13 -3.00
CA TYR A 114 -13.68 8.64 -4.08
C TYR A 114 -15.14 8.46 -3.65
N GLN A 115 -15.47 8.76 -2.40
CA GLN A 115 -16.82 8.70 -1.82
C GLN A 115 -17.50 7.35 -2.08
N LEU A 116 -16.76 6.25 -1.89
CA LEU A 116 -17.29 4.92 -2.15
C LEU A 116 -18.48 4.62 -1.23
N ASP A 117 -19.62 4.24 -1.80
CA ASP A 117 -20.82 3.92 -1.02
C ASP A 117 -20.63 2.63 -0.20
N LYS A 118 -20.76 2.75 1.12
CA LYS A 118 -20.57 1.66 2.08
C LYS A 118 -21.59 0.52 1.91
N LYS A 119 -22.71 0.77 1.23
CA LYS A 119 -23.72 -0.23 0.89
C LYS A 119 -23.38 -1.05 -0.37
N SER A 120 -22.34 -0.65 -1.09
CA SER A 120 -21.90 -1.33 -2.30
C SER A 120 -21.46 -2.77 -2.02
N ARG A 121 -21.76 -3.65 -2.97
CA ARG A 121 -21.23 -5.01 -3.02
C ARG A 121 -19.81 -4.97 -3.56
N VAL A 122 -18.88 -5.48 -2.80
CA VAL A 122 -17.45 -5.46 -3.13
C VAL A 122 -16.94 -6.87 -3.40
N ILE A 123 -16.15 -7.05 -4.45
CA ILE A 123 -15.35 -8.27 -4.63
C ILE A 123 -13.88 -7.89 -4.61
N VAL A 124 -13.13 -8.45 -3.66
CA VAL A 124 -11.67 -8.35 -3.58
C VAL A 124 -11.05 -9.61 -4.17
N ARG A 125 -10.23 -9.46 -5.22
CA ARG A 125 -9.47 -10.56 -5.81
C ARG A 125 -8.06 -10.59 -5.26
N GLY A 126 -7.73 -11.61 -4.46
CA GLY A 126 -6.43 -11.88 -3.87
C GLY A 126 -6.48 -12.08 -2.36
N SER A 127 -5.42 -12.69 -1.80
CA SER A 127 -5.32 -13.01 -0.37
C SER A 127 -3.89 -12.85 0.19
N GLY A 128 -3.06 -12.03 -0.47
CA GLY A 128 -1.69 -11.69 -0.03
C GLY A 128 -1.65 -10.59 1.03
N GLY A 129 -0.44 -10.10 1.35
CA GLY A 129 -0.24 -9.07 2.37
C GLY A 129 -1.03 -7.78 2.11
N MET A 130 -1.07 -7.30 0.84
CA MET A 130 -1.86 -6.11 0.47
C MET A 130 -3.37 -6.36 0.60
N ALA A 131 -3.83 -7.60 0.41
CA ALA A 131 -5.24 -7.94 0.58
C ALA A 131 -5.70 -7.73 2.03
N LYS A 132 -4.85 -8.03 3.02
CA LYS A 132 -5.17 -7.76 4.43
C LYS A 132 -5.42 -6.26 4.66
N ALA A 133 -4.56 -5.39 4.13
CA ALA A 133 -4.71 -3.94 4.27
C ALA A 133 -6.00 -3.42 3.61
N VAL A 134 -6.29 -3.88 2.39
CA VAL A 134 -7.50 -3.50 1.65
C VAL A 134 -8.75 -3.99 2.38
N VAL A 135 -8.84 -5.28 2.71
CA VAL A 135 -10.03 -5.84 3.36
C VAL A 135 -10.27 -5.21 4.74
N ALA A 136 -9.20 -4.97 5.53
CA ALA A 136 -9.30 -4.27 6.80
C ALA A 136 -9.80 -2.83 6.63
N ALA A 137 -9.30 -2.11 5.62
CA ALA A 137 -9.71 -0.74 5.33
C ALA A 137 -11.21 -0.67 4.97
N PHE A 138 -11.68 -1.55 4.07
CA PHE A 138 -13.10 -1.64 3.74
C PHE A 138 -13.95 -2.00 4.97
N LYS A 139 -13.51 -2.99 5.79
CA LYS A 139 -14.22 -3.37 7.02
C LYS A 139 -14.37 -2.21 7.99
N ASN A 140 -13.26 -1.54 8.28
CA ASN A 140 -13.26 -0.43 9.25
C ASN A 140 -13.94 0.84 8.71
N SER A 141 -14.05 0.97 7.39
CA SER A 141 -14.86 2.02 6.74
C SER A 141 -16.36 1.71 6.72
N GLY A 142 -16.77 0.53 7.21
CA GLY A 142 -18.18 0.17 7.38
C GLY A 142 -18.83 -0.55 6.19
N PHE A 143 -18.06 -1.17 5.31
CA PHE A 143 -18.59 -2.01 4.23
C PHE A 143 -19.04 -3.36 4.78
N GLU A 144 -20.30 -3.71 4.59
CA GLU A 144 -20.88 -4.97 5.09
C GLU A 144 -20.89 -6.09 4.03
N HIS A 145 -20.97 -5.73 2.75
CA HIS A 145 -21.16 -6.65 1.63
C HIS A 145 -19.89 -6.84 0.83
N LEU A 146 -18.91 -7.53 1.40
CA LEU A 146 -17.63 -7.82 0.73
C LEU A 146 -17.43 -9.33 0.60
N LYS A 147 -17.00 -9.75 -0.59
CA LYS A 147 -16.60 -11.13 -0.89
C LYS A 147 -15.13 -11.20 -1.27
N ILE A 148 -14.47 -12.28 -0.91
CA ILE A 148 -13.07 -12.52 -1.23
C ILE A 148 -12.97 -13.68 -2.22
N PHE A 149 -12.35 -13.40 -3.37
CA PHE A 149 -11.98 -14.40 -4.36
C PHE A 149 -10.45 -14.55 -4.38
N ALA A 150 -9.95 -15.75 -4.19
CA ALA A 150 -8.52 -16.01 -4.24
C ALA A 150 -8.21 -17.38 -4.85
N ARG A 151 -7.17 -17.44 -5.68
CA ARG A 151 -6.68 -18.68 -6.29
C ARG A 151 -6.24 -19.71 -5.23
N ASN A 152 -5.64 -19.25 -4.15
CA ASN A 152 -5.34 -20.08 -2.98
C ASN A 152 -6.52 -20.05 -2.02
N GLU A 153 -7.31 -21.13 -2.04
CA GLU A 153 -8.52 -21.27 -1.24
C GLU A 153 -8.26 -21.13 0.26
N LYS A 154 -7.19 -21.75 0.78
CA LYS A 154 -6.85 -21.71 2.20
C LYS A 154 -6.60 -20.28 2.69
N THR A 155 -5.78 -19.53 1.98
CA THR A 155 -5.47 -18.13 2.37
C THR A 155 -6.67 -17.21 2.12
N GLY A 156 -7.48 -17.47 1.09
CA GLY A 156 -8.72 -16.75 0.84
C GLY A 156 -9.76 -16.94 1.94
N LYS A 157 -10.01 -18.19 2.35
CA LYS A 157 -10.92 -18.52 3.45
C LYS A 157 -10.44 -17.93 4.79
N ASN A 158 -9.14 -18.00 5.07
CA ASN A 158 -8.57 -17.42 6.28
C ASN A 158 -8.76 -15.90 6.33
N LEU A 159 -8.53 -15.22 5.21
CA LEU A 159 -8.72 -13.78 5.10
C LEU A 159 -10.20 -13.40 5.28
N ALA A 160 -11.12 -14.15 4.65
CA ALA A 160 -12.56 -13.93 4.79
C ALA A 160 -13.02 -14.12 6.24
N ALA A 161 -12.61 -15.20 6.88
CA ALA A 161 -12.95 -15.50 8.27
C ALA A 161 -12.40 -14.43 9.24
N LEU A 162 -11.18 -13.92 9.01
CA LEU A 162 -10.53 -12.92 9.85
C LEU A 162 -11.37 -11.64 9.98
N TYR A 163 -12.04 -11.24 8.89
CA TYR A 163 -12.84 -10.00 8.84
C TYR A 163 -14.35 -10.23 8.82
N GLY A 164 -14.81 -11.48 8.91
CA GLY A 164 -16.23 -11.83 8.91
C GLY A 164 -16.91 -11.63 7.55
N TYR A 165 -16.18 -11.92 6.46
CA TYR A 165 -16.66 -11.84 5.10
C TYR A 165 -16.82 -13.22 4.43
N GLU A 166 -17.45 -13.27 3.25
CA GLU A 166 -17.65 -14.48 2.49
C GLU A 166 -16.44 -14.76 1.57
N TYR A 167 -15.97 -16.01 1.53
CA TYR A 167 -15.07 -16.50 0.48
C TYR A 167 -15.87 -17.10 -0.67
N ILE A 168 -15.54 -16.74 -1.90
CA ILE A 168 -16.12 -17.32 -3.11
C ILE A 168 -15.03 -18.06 -3.91
N SER A 169 -15.38 -19.24 -4.44
CA SER A 169 -14.47 -20.09 -5.22
C SER A 169 -14.50 -19.80 -6.73
N SER A 170 -15.51 -19.07 -7.22
CA SER A 170 -15.67 -18.67 -8.62
C SER A 170 -16.20 -17.25 -8.71
N LEU A 171 -15.84 -16.57 -9.81
CA LEU A 171 -16.42 -15.28 -10.22
C LEU A 171 -17.67 -15.45 -11.11
N ASP A 172 -18.01 -16.67 -11.51
CA ASP A 172 -19.18 -16.95 -12.34
C ASP A 172 -20.46 -16.60 -11.58
N ASN A 173 -21.40 -15.97 -12.29
CA ASN A 173 -22.70 -15.53 -11.73
C ASN A 173 -22.59 -14.59 -10.51
N GLN A 174 -21.42 -13.97 -10.30
CA GLN A 174 -21.29 -12.92 -9.29
C GLN A 174 -21.71 -11.57 -9.84
N SER A 175 -22.06 -10.68 -8.93
CA SER A 175 -22.30 -9.26 -9.23
C SER A 175 -21.66 -8.40 -8.14
N ALA A 176 -21.06 -7.29 -8.53
CA ALA A 176 -20.43 -6.35 -7.62
C ALA A 176 -20.55 -4.92 -8.15
N ASP A 177 -20.59 -3.98 -7.24
CA ASP A 177 -20.59 -2.55 -7.55
C ASP A 177 -19.15 -2.02 -7.55
N ILE A 178 -18.26 -2.62 -6.73
CA ILE A 178 -16.84 -2.31 -6.64
C ILE A 178 -16.02 -3.58 -6.82
N LEU A 179 -15.05 -3.54 -7.74
CA LEU A 179 -14.10 -4.62 -7.99
C LEU A 179 -12.71 -4.15 -7.54
N VAL A 180 -12.04 -4.93 -6.69
CA VAL A 180 -10.71 -4.59 -6.16
C VAL A 180 -9.71 -5.67 -6.51
N ASN A 181 -8.72 -5.36 -7.35
CA ASN A 181 -7.61 -6.26 -7.63
C ASN A 181 -6.45 -6.01 -6.65
N VAL A 182 -6.10 -7.02 -5.88
CA VAL A 182 -4.93 -7.03 -4.99
C VAL A 182 -3.95 -8.15 -5.34
N THR A 183 -4.00 -8.61 -6.59
CA THR A 183 -3.09 -9.60 -7.17
C THR A 183 -2.06 -8.93 -8.07
N PRO A 184 -0.99 -9.63 -8.49
CA PRO A 184 -0.05 -9.10 -9.49
C PRO A 184 -0.55 -9.20 -10.95
N ILE A 185 -1.84 -9.53 -11.20
CA ILE A 185 -2.42 -9.53 -12.56
C ILE A 185 -2.38 -8.10 -13.11
N GLY A 186 -1.89 -7.96 -14.35
CA GLY A 186 -1.69 -6.66 -14.98
C GLY A 186 -0.35 -5.99 -14.66
N MET A 187 0.46 -6.52 -13.73
CA MET A 187 1.73 -5.91 -13.31
C MET A 187 2.81 -6.06 -14.39
N LYS A 188 3.55 -4.99 -14.67
CA LYS A 188 4.69 -4.98 -15.59
C LYS A 188 5.74 -6.01 -15.17
N GLY A 189 6.16 -6.84 -16.15
CA GLY A 189 7.13 -7.92 -15.91
C GLY A 189 6.55 -9.19 -15.30
N GLY A 190 5.27 -9.20 -14.90
CA GLY A 190 4.56 -10.39 -14.45
C GLY A 190 4.16 -11.32 -15.61
N LYS A 191 3.87 -12.59 -15.29
CA LYS A 191 3.38 -13.56 -16.29
C LYS A 191 2.01 -13.17 -16.84
N GLU A 192 1.15 -12.60 -16.00
CA GLU A 192 -0.24 -12.22 -16.27
C GLU A 192 -0.35 -10.70 -16.58
N LYS A 193 0.70 -10.08 -17.15
CA LYS A 193 0.79 -8.63 -17.38
C LYS A 193 -0.22 -8.07 -18.38
N PHE A 194 -0.80 -8.91 -19.21
CA PHE A 194 -1.81 -8.54 -20.22
C PHE A 194 -3.21 -9.03 -19.87
N ASP A 195 -3.37 -9.73 -18.74
CA ASP A 195 -4.62 -10.34 -18.36
C ASP A 195 -5.51 -9.34 -17.60
N LEU A 196 -6.82 -9.50 -17.77
CA LEU A 196 -7.80 -8.80 -16.96
C LEU A 196 -7.89 -9.40 -15.57
N ALA A 197 -7.90 -8.55 -14.55
CA ALA A 197 -8.06 -8.99 -13.17
C ALA A 197 -9.47 -9.55 -12.88
N PHE A 198 -10.47 -9.21 -13.69
CA PHE A 198 -11.85 -9.69 -13.59
C PHE A 198 -12.41 -9.97 -14.98
N PRO A 199 -13.45 -10.86 -15.11
CA PRO A 199 -14.18 -11.06 -16.35
C PRO A 199 -14.80 -9.76 -16.87
N GLU A 200 -14.81 -9.56 -18.19
CA GLU A 200 -15.33 -8.34 -18.84
C GLU A 200 -16.77 -8.02 -18.42
N ASN A 201 -17.64 -9.04 -18.42
CA ASN A 201 -19.04 -8.87 -18.03
C ASN A 201 -19.20 -8.37 -16.59
N LEU A 202 -18.32 -8.76 -15.69
CA LEU A 202 -18.34 -8.30 -14.31
C LEU A 202 -17.85 -6.84 -14.20
N ILE A 203 -16.80 -6.47 -14.97
CA ILE A 203 -16.33 -5.09 -15.05
C ILE A 203 -17.40 -4.16 -15.63
N GLN A 204 -18.09 -4.61 -16.69
CA GLN A 204 -19.18 -3.84 -17.32
C GLN A 204 -20.35 -3.56 -16.37
N GLN A 205 -20.64 -4.46 -15.43
CA GLN A 205 -21.71 -4.29 -14.43
C GLN A 205 -21.27 -3.41 -13.25
N ALA A 206 -19.98 -3.39 -12.90
CA ALA A 206 -19.47 -2.62 -11.78
C ALA A 206 -19.53 -1.10 -12.02
N GLN A 207 -19.50 -0.33 -10.94
CA GLN A 207 -19.40 1.13 -10.95
C GLN A 207 -17.97 1.58 -10.81
N THR A 208 -17.20 0.89 -9.94
CA THR A 208 -15.82 1.25 -9.61
C THR A 208 -14.86 0.07 -9.81
N ALA A 209 -13.74 0.33 -10.47
CA ALA A 209 -12.60 -0.56 -10.61
C ALA A 209 -11.42 -0.01 -9.81
N PHE A 210 -10.97 -0.77 -8.82
CA PHE A 210 -9.85 -0.41 -7.97
C PHE A 210 -8.71 -1.44 -8.16
N ASP A 211 -7.56 -0.99 -8.60
CA ASP A 211 -6.38 -1.83 -8.79
C ASP A 211 -5.22 -1.35 -7.89
N VAL A 212 -4.60 -2.25 -7.12
CA VAL A 212 -3.42 -1.89 -6.31
C VAL A 212 -2.09 -2.09 -7.04
N VAL A 213 -2.11 -2.56 -8.28
CA VAL A 213 -0.91 -2.65 -9.12
C VAL A 213 -0.44 -1.25 -9.47
N ALA A 214 0.77 -0.88 -9.00
CA ALA A 214 1.30 0.47 -9.19
C ALA A 214 1.99 0.69 -10.55
N ILE A 215 2.50 -0.37 -11.18
CA ILE A 215 3.23 -0.31 -12.45
C ILE A 215 2.77 -1.43 -13.39
N PRO A 216 2.14 -1.08 -14.52
CA PRO A 216 1.79 0.28 -14.96
C PRO A 216 0.65 0.87 -14.12
N ALA A 217 0.49 2.19 -14.10
CA ALA A 217 -0.66 2.85 -13.47
C ALA A 217 -1.98 2.45 -14.16
N GLU A 218 -1.94 2.31 -15.46
CA GLU A 218 -3.04 1.85 -16.31
C GLU A 218 -2.83 0.37 -16.67
N THR A 219 -3.24 -0.53 -15.76
CA THR A 219 -3.27 -1.96 -16.03
C THR A 219 -4.36 -2.28 -17.06
N PRO A 220 -4.35 -3.48 -17.70
CA PRO A 220 -5.45 -3.89 -18.57
C PRO A 220 -6.83 -3.76 -17.90
N PHE A 221 -6.94 -4.05 -16.61
CA PHE A 221 -8.17 -3.90 -15.84
C PHE A 221 -8.62 -2.44 -15.76
N ILE A 222 -7.72 -1.52 -15.41
CA ILE A 222 -8.02 -0.08 -15.33
C ILE A 222 -8.38 0.47 -16.72
N GLN A 223 -7.60 0.14 -17.76
CA GLN A 223 -7.88 0.58 -19.14
C GLN A 223 -9.26 0.12 -19.62
N PHE A 224 -9.60 -1.15 -19.40
CA PHE A 224 -10.89 -1.67 -19.79
C PHE A 224 -12.04 -0.98 -19.03
N ALA A 225 -11.88 -0.77 -17.71
CA ALA A 225 -12.87 -0.07 -16.90
C ALA A 225 -13.09 1.38 -17.37
N GLN A 226 -12.02 2.11 -17.72
CA GLN A 226 -12.09 3.46 -18.28
C GLN A 226 -12.83 3.49 -19.61
N GLN A 227 -12.57 2.52 -20.51
CA GLN A 227 -13.31 2.39 -21.78
C GLN A 227 -14.79 2.14 -21.57
N GLN A 228 -15.18 1.51 -20.45
CA GLN A 228 -16.57 1.30 -20.05
C GLN A 228 -17.17 2.48 -19.26
N GLY A 229 -16.45 3.61 -19.12
CA GLY A 229 -16.89 4.80 -18.38
C GLY A 229 -17.02 4.60 -16.88
N LYS A 230 -16.25 3.65 -16.29
CA LYS A 230 -16.28 3.37 -14.86
C LYS A 230 -15.37 4.31 -14.08
N GLN A 231 -15.71 4.56 -12.80
CA GLN A 231 -14.80 5.19 -11.88
C GLN A 231 -13.59 4.27 -11.68
N THR A 232 -12.37 4.82 -11.72
CA THR A 232 -11.15 4.02 -11.55
C THR A 232 -10.26 4.58 -10.44
N ILE A 233 -9.70 3.69 -9.62
CA ILE A 233 -8.70 3.98 -8.60
C ILE A 233 -7.48 3.13 -8.92
N SER A 234 -6.32 3.77 -9.11
CA SER A 234 -5.10 3.10 -9.56
C SER A 234 -4.14 2.80 -8.42
N GLY A 235 -3.34 1.76 -8.57
CA GLY A 235 -2.24 1.47 -7.65
C GLY A 235 -1.15 2.54 -7.63
N ALA A 236 -1.09 3.38 -8.66
CA ALA A 236 -0.21 4.54 -8.67
C ALA A 236 -0.63 5.60 -7.64
N GLU A 237 -1.92 5.72 -7.33
CA GLU A 237 -2.42 6.58 -6.26
C GLU A 237 -2.11 5.98 -4.90
N VAL A 238 -2.30 4.67 -4.74
CA VAL A 238 -1.98 3.94 -3.51
C VAL A 238 -0.51 4.12 -3.12
N ILE A 239 0.43 3.89 -4.06
CA ILE A 239 1.87 4.00 -3.77
C ILE A 239 2.30 5.44 -3.45
N VAL A 240 1.66 6.44 -4.05
CA VAL A 240 1.93 7.84 -3.76
C VAL A 240 1.40 8.20 -2.37
N LEU A 241 0.14 7.90 -2.09
CA LEU A 241 -0.47 8.22 -0.79
C LEU A 241 0.27 7.55 0.37
N GLN A 242 0.60 6.25 0.27
CA GLN A 242 1.35 5.59 1.33
C GLN A 242 2.74 6.22 1.55
N ALA A 243 3.39 6.72 0.50
CA ALA A 243 4.68 7.40 0.62
C ALA A 243 4.54 8.81 1.23
N VAL A 244 3.46 9.53 0.90
CA VAL A 244 3.11 10.81 1.54
C VAL A 244 2.85 10.63 3.04
N GLU A 245 2.09 9.62 3.43
CA GLU A 245 1.84 9.31 4.83
C GLU A 245 3.15 8.97 5.59
N GLN A 246 4.06 8.22 4.95
CA GLN A 246 5.40 8.00 5.51
C GLN A 246 6.17 9.30 5.68
N PHE A 247 6.16 10.14 4.65
CA PHE A 247 6.85 11.44 4.69
C PHE A 247 6.33 12.31 5.83
N GLU A 248 5.02 12.41 5.99
CA GLU A 248 4.38 13.17 7.07
C GLU A 248 4.73 12.60 8.45
N LEU A 249 4.70 11.28 8.62
CA LEU A 249 5.12 10.61 9.86
C LEU A 249 6.60 10.88 10.21
N TYR A 250 7.48 10.96 9.22
CA TYR A 250 8.90 11.20 9.46
C TYR A 250 9.23 12.66 9.77
N THR A 251 8.54 13.60 9.12
CA THR A 251 8.89 15.03 9.13
C THR A 251 7.92 15.91 9.89
N GLY A 252 6.70 15.46 10.12
CA GLY A 252 5.59 16.28 10.62
C GLY A 252 5.03 17.26 9.58
N ILE A 253 5.44 17.15 8.30
CA ILE A 253 5.05 18.07 7.22
C ILE A 253 4.27 17.30 6.16
N ARG A 254 3.06 17.79 5.79
CA ARG A 254 2.35 17.31 4.61
C ARG A 254 2.62 18.25 3.44
N PRO A 255 3.26 17.76 2.34
CA PRO A 255 3.43 18.55 1.13
C PRO A 255 2.06 18.90 0.50
N ASN A 256 2.00 20.00 -0.27
CA ASN A 256 0.80 20.29 -1.06
C ASN A 256 0.68 19.33 -2.27
N ASP A 257 -0.52 19.24 -2.85
CA ASP A 257 -0.83 18.27 -3.90
C ASP A 257 0.02 18.47 -5.16
N GLN A 258 0.34 19.72 -5.50
CA GLN A 258 1.23 20.01 -6.63
C GLN A 258 2.61 19.41 -6.43
N LEU A 259 3.21 19.61 -5.25
CA LEU A 259 4.55 19.10 -4.94
C LEU A 259 4.55 17.55 -4.84
N ILE A 260 3.46 16.97 -4.32
CA ILE A 260 3.27 15.52 -4.31
C ILE A 260 3.24 14.97 -5.75
N ALA A 261 2.48 15.60 -6.64
CA ALA A 261 2.40 15.20 -8.05
C ALA A 261 3.75 15.31 -8.77
N GLU A 262 4.50 16.39 -8.55
CA GLU A 262 5.85 16.58 -9.08
C GLU A 262 6.81 15.49 -8.58
N ALA A 263 6.81 15.19 -7.27
CA ALA A 263 7.66 14.15 -6.66
C ALA A 263 7.31 12.76 -7.20
N ALA A 264 6.03 12.44 -7.33
CA ALA A 264 5.56 11.19 -7.87
C ALA A 264 5.95 10.98 -9.35
N ALA A 265 5.82 12.04 -10.17
CA ALA A 265 6.23 12.01 -11.56
C ALA A 265 7.75 11.82 -11.68
N PHE A 266 8.53 12.55 -10.88
CA PHE A 266 9.98 12.42 -10.82
C PHE A 266 10.41 11.01 -10.39
N ALA A 267 9.80 10.47 -9.34
CA ALA A 267 10.09 9.12 -8.85
C ALA A 267 9.78 8.05 -9.90
N ARG A 268 8.63 8.12 -10.59
CA ARG A 268 8.27 7.15 -11.64
C ARG A 268 9.24 7.16 -12.83
N LYS A 269 9.76 8.33 -13.20
CA LYS A 269 10.73 8.46 -14.29
C LYS A 269 12.08 7.85 -13.95
N ASN A 270 12.45 7.82 -12.67
CA ASN A 270 13.78 7.43 -12.18
C ASN A 270 13.78 6.11 -11.35
N SER A 271 12.71 5.29 -11.47
CA SER A 271 12.56 4.01 -10.75
C SER A 271 12.77 2.81 -11.64
#